data_833330aaf04d7e1ff541bd8827d2a15a
#
_entry.id   833330aaf04d7e1ff541bd8827d2a15a
#
_cell.length_a   1.000
_cell.length_b   1.000
_cell.length_c   1.000
_cell.angle_alpha   90.00
_cell.angle_beta   90.00
_cell.angle_gamma   90.00
#
_symmetry.space_group_name_H-M   'P 1'
#
loop_
_entity.id
_entity.type
_entity.pdbx_description
1 polymer ?
#
loop_
_entity_poly.entity_id
_entity_poly.type
_entity_poly.pdbx_seq_one_letter_code
_entity_poly.pdbx_strand_id
1 'polypeptide(L)'
;MSKQKLTSSETAILRELIFAERFDHIQTETGLTFGAIRDDLIKLINHGYIEVHDKEYGPGPSAFYDSDNIDKFSFKATKQGLKRIQNHAI
;
A
#
# COMPACT_ATOMS: atom_id res chain seq x y z
N MET A 1 -5.49 5.36 24.37
CA MET A 1 -5.72 5.70 22.98
C MET A 1 -5.64 4.48 22.10
N SER A 2 -6.67 4.22 21.43
CA SER A 2 -6.72 3.03 20.62
C SER A 2 -5.99 3.25 19.30
N LYS A 3 -5.32 2.22 18.84
CA LYS A 3 -4.76 2.22 17.51
C LYS A 3 -5.87 1.99 16.52
N GLN A 4 -5.79 2.67 15.41
CA GLN A 4 -6.73 2.47 14.34
C GLN A 4 -6.51 1.08 13.74
N LYS A 5 -7.57 0.31 13.68
CA LYS A 5 -7.50 -1.01 13.05
C LYS A 5 -7.54 -0.86 11.54
N LEU A 6 -6.80 -1.71 10.86
CA LEU A 6 -6.90 -1.79 9.41
C LEU A 6 -8.23 -2.41 9.02
N THR A 7 -8.82 -1.90 7.96
CA THR A 7 -10.02 -2.51 7.38
C THR A 7 -9.64 -3.80 6.66
N SER A 8 -10.64 -4.59 6.30
CA SER A 8 -10.40 -5.81 5.53
C SER A 8 -9.70 -5.52 4.21
N SER A 9 -10.13 -4.46 3.52
CA SER A 9 -9.52 -4.09 2.24
C SER A 9 -8.09 -3.60 2.43
N GLU A 10 -7.84 -2.80 3.45
CA GLU A 10 -6.48 -2.33 3.74
C GLU A 10 -5.55 -3.49 4.05
N THR A 11 -6.02 -4.45 4.81
CA THR A 11 -5.23 -5.64 5.15
C THR A 11 -4.93 -6.47 3.90
N ALA A 12 -5.92 -6.66 3.05
CA ALA A 12 -5.75 -7.41 1.81
C ALA A 12 -4.70 -6.75 0.91
N ILE A 13 -4.78 -5.43 0.78
CA ILE A 13 -3.82 -4.68 -0.03
C ILE A 13 -2.42 -4.81 0.56
N LEU A 14 -2.30 -4.62 1.87
CA LEU A 14 -1.00 -4.65 2.54
C LEU A 14 -0.32 -6.01 2.37
N ARG A 15 -1.09 -7.10 2.41
CA ARG A 15 -0.55 -8.45 2.23
C ARG A 15 0.01 -8.66 0.84
N GLU A 16 -0.52 -7.96 -0.16
CA GLU A 16 0.00 -8.05 -1.52
C GLU A 16 1.29 -7.27 -1.70
N LEU A 17 1.69 -6.47 -0.72
CA LEU A 17 2.82 -5.57 -0.84
C LEU A 17 4.04 -5.99 -0.02
N ILE A 18 4.14 -7.26 0.32
CA ILE A 18 5.35 -7.79 0.95
C ILE A 18 6.56 -7.53 0.04
N PHE A 19 6.35 -7.64 -1.25
CA PHE A 19 7.31 -7.22 -2.27
C PHE A 19 6.73 -6.02 -3.01
N ALA A 20 7.60 -5.25 -3.67
CA ALA A 20 7.14 -4.11 -4.44
C ALA A 20 6.24 -4.56 -5.59
N GLU A 21 5.05 -4.01 -5.67
CA GLU A 21 4.07 -4.39 -6.69
C GLU A 21 3.42 -3.14 -7.28
N ARG A 22 2.96 -3.29 -8.51
CA ARG A 22 2.26 -2.21 -9.20
C ARG A 22 0.78 -2.22 -8.83
N PHE A 23 0.14 -1.09 -9.12
CA PHE A 23 -1.29 -0.90 -8.84
C PHE A 23 -2.14 -2.01 -9.47
N ASP A 24 -1.86 -2.36 -10.75
CA ASP A 24 -2.66 -3.34 -11.45
C ASP A 24 -2.55 -4.73 -10.83
N HIS A 25 -1.40 -5.07 -10.25
CA HIS A 25 -1.26 -6.31 -9.49
C HIS A 25 -2.21 -6.33 -8.30
N ILE A 26 -2.25 -5.22 -7.55
CA ILE A 26 -3.14 -5.12 -6.40
C ILE A 26 -4.59 -5.31 -6.83
N GLN A 27 -4.97 -4.65 -7.92
CA GLN A 27 -6.34 -4.71 -8.41
C GLN A 27 -6.72 -6.12 -8.84
N THR A 28 -5.82 -6.80 -9.54
CA THR A 28 -6.05 -8.16 -10.00
C THR A 28 -6.19 -9.13 -8.83
N GLU A 29 -5.31 -9.02 -7.84
CA GLU A 29 -5.28 -9.98 -6.74
C GLU A 29 -6.37 -9.74 -5.70
N THR A 30 -6.76 -8.50 -5.48
CA THR A 30 -7.77 -8.19 -4.47
C THR A 30 -9.18 -8.11 -5.03
N GLY A 31 -9.30 -7.82 -6.32
CA GLY A 31 -10.61 -7.63 -6.94
C GLY A 31 -11.30 -6.33 -6.54
N LEU A 32 -10.59 -5.45 -5.85
CA LEU A 32 -11.17 -4.17 -5.42
C LEU A 32 -11.23 -3.17 -6.57
N THR A 33 -12.12 -2.19 -6.42
CA THR A 33 -12.24 -1.14 -7.44
C THR A 33 -11.06 -0.19 -7.38
N PHE A 34 -10.84 0.53 -8.47
CA PHE A 34 -9.78 1.53 -8.55
C PHE A 34 -9.87 2.53 -7.39
N GLY A 35 -11.08 3.07 -7.17
CA GLY A 35 -11.27 4.08 -6.14
C GLY A 35 -11.00 3.55 -4.73
N ALA A 36 -11.43 2.32 -4.47
CA ALA A 36 -11.20 1.70 -3.16
C ALA A 36 -9.72 1.50 -2.91
N ILE A 37 -8.98 1.01 -3.91
CA ILE A 37 -7.55 0.80 -3.78
C ILE A 37 -6.84 2.13 -3.60
N ARG A 38 -7.19 3.13 -4.41
CA ARG A 38 -6.58 4.45 -4.30
C ARG A 38 -6.74 5.03 -2.90
N ASP A 39 -7.96 5.00 -2.38
CA ASP A 39 -8.23 5.57 -1.07
C ASP A 39 -7.48 4.83 0.03
N ASP A 40 -7.44 3.51 -0.05
CA ASP A 40 -6.74 2.70 0.93
C ASP A 40 -5.22 2.90 0.86
N LEU A 41 -4.68 3.00 -0.35
CA LEU A 41 -3.24 3.26 -0.52
C LEU A 41 -2.84 4.59 0.09
N ILE A 42 -3.65 5.63 -0.12
CA ILE A 42 -3.38 6.94 0.45
C ILE A 42 -3.35 6.85 1.98
N LYS A 43 -4.31 6.16 2.57
CA LYS A 43 -4.34 5.98 4.01
C LYS A 43 -3.12 5.23 4.52
N LEU A 44 -2.76 4.14 3.83
CA LEU A 44 -1.62 3.33 4.24
C LEU A 44 -0.31 4.11 4.13
N ILE A 45 -0.17 4.93 3.07
CA ILE A 45 0.99 5.80 2.93
C ILE A 45 1.06 6.78 4.09
N ASN A 46 -0.06 7.43 4.40
CA ASN A 46 -0.11 8.43 5.45
C ASN A 46 0.19 7.86 6.83
N HIS A 47 -0.14 6.60 7.05
CA HIS A 47 0.16 5.93 8.32
C HIS A 47 1.57 5.33 8.36
N GLY A 48 2.31 5.41 7.28
CA GLY A 48 3.66 4.88 7.23
C GLY A 48 3.73 3.36 7.07
N TYR A 49 2.67 2.73 6.62
CA TYR A 49 2.62 1.27 6.46
C TYR A 49 3.09 0.81 5.10
N ILE A 50 3.07 1.69 4.10
CA ILE A 50 3.62 1.39 2.78
C ILE A 50 4.45 2.58 2.30
N GLU A 51 5.33 2.28 1.37
CA GLU A 51 6.15 3.30 0.71
C GLU A 51 5.88 3.25 -0.79
N VAL A 52 6.09 4.38 -1.44
CA VAL A 52 5.83 4.54 -2.88
C VAL A 52 7.15 4.47 -3.61
N HIS A 53 7.17 3.77 -4.73
CA HIS A 53 8.34 3.67 -5.59
C HIS A 53 7.99 4.16 -6.98
N ASP A 54 8.83 5.04 -7.51
CA ASP A 54 8.67 5.60 -8.85
C ASP A 54 9.88 5.24 -9.67
N LYS A 55 9.68 4.49 -10.75
CA LYS A 55 10.77 4.02 -11.59
C LYS A 55 11.60 5.15 -12.18
N GLU A 56 10.99 6.29 -12.42
CA GLU A 56 11.66 7.41 -13.06
C GLU A 56 12.68 8.09 -12.15
N TYR A 57 12.53 7.95 -10.86
CA TYR A 57 13.41 8.62 -9.89
C TYR A 57 14.39 7.65 -9.21
N GLY A 58 14.56 6.47 -9.79
CA GLY A 58 15.56 5.53 -9.33
C GLY A 58 15.04 4.60 -8.22
N PRO A 59 15.94 3.76 -7.68
CA PRO A 59 15.55 2.82 -6.65
C PRO A 59 15.29 3.54 -5.33
N GLY A 60 14.48 2.92 -4.51
CA GLY A 60 14.15 3.44 -3.21
C GLY A 60 12.85 4.19 -3.18
N PRO A 61 12.39 4.52 -1.98
CA PRO A 61 11.08 5.18 -1.83
C PRO A 61 11.10 6.58 -2.41
N SER A 62 9.99 6.96 -3.02
CA SER A 62 9.79 8.30 -3.52
C SER A 62 9.18 9.16 -2.42
N ALA A 63 9.64 10.41 -2.31
CA ALA A 63 9.07 11.37 -1.37
C ALA A 63 7.73 11.92 -1.86
N PHE A 64 7.46 11.78 -3.15
CA PHE A 64 6.26 12.33 -3.75
C PHE A 64 5.51 11.26 -4.50
N TYR A 65 4.21 11.39 -4.52
CA TYR A 65 3.36 10.63 -5.42
C TYR A 65 2.19 11.52 -5.84
N ASP A 66 1.67 11.25 -7.02
CA ASP A 66 0.54 11.99 -7.56
C ASP A 66 -0.70 11.12 -7.39
N SER A 67 -1.62 11.54 -6.52
CA SER A 67 -2.81 10.75 -6.25
C SER A 67 -3.71 10.60 -7.47
N ASP A 68 -3.62 11.52 -8.42
CA ASP A 68 -4.38 11.43 -9.66
C ASP A 68 -3.80 10.41 -10.62
N ASN A 69 -2.53 10.06 -10.44
CA ASN A 69 -1.83 9.09 -11.27
C ASN A 69 -1.24 7.96 -10.44
N ILE A 70 -1.92 7.64 -9.34
CA ILE A 70 -1.41 6.66 -8.37
C ILE A 70 -1.18 5.29 -8.99
N ASP A 71 -1.90 4.96 -10.06
CA ASP A 71 -1.77 3.69 -10.77
C ASP A 71 -0.45 3.56 -11.53
N LYS A 72 0.33 4.63 -11.61
CA LYS A 72 1.62 4.60 -12.31
C LYS A 72 2.79 4.25 -11.40
N PHE A 73 2.54 4.15 -10.10
CA PHE A 73 3.59 3.87 -9.12
C PHE A 73 3.56 2.42 -8.67
N SER A 74 4.64 2.02 -8.02
CA SER A 74 4.71 0.75 -7.31
C SER A 74 4.68 1.02 -5.82
N PHE A 75 4.32 0.00 -5.04
CA PHE A 75 4.16 0.15 -3.60
C PHE A 75 4.76 -1.04 -2.89
N LYS A 76 5.25 -0.82 -1.68
CA LYS A 76 5.84 -1.88 -0.88
C LYS A 76 5.56 -1.62 0.59
N ALA A 77 5.26 -2.67 1.35
CA ALA A 77 5.05 -2.55 2.78
C ALA A 77 6.34 -2.16 3.47
N THR A 78 6.24 -1.24 4.42
CA THR A 78 7.36 -0.88 5.28
C THR A 78 7.48 -1.90 6.40
N LYS A 79 8.55 -1.79 7.21
CA LYS A 79 8.68 -2.60 8.42
C LYS A 79 7.44 -2.49 9.30
N GLN A 80 6.93 -1.29 9.45
CA GLN A 80 5.73 -1.02 10.24
C GLN A 80 4.52 -1.73 9.66
N GLY A 81 4.38 -1.69 8.33
CA GLY A 81 3.29 -2.37 7.66
C GLY A 81 3.37 -3.87 7.83
N LEU A 82 4.56 -4.43 7.69
CA LEU A 82 4.75 -5.87 7.87
C LEU A 82 4.40 -6.31 9.29
N LYS A 83 4.75 -5.51 10.29
CA LYS A 83 4.40 -5.81 11.67
C LYS A 83 2.88 -5.84 11.86
N ARG A 84 2.17 -4.95 11.20
CA ARG A 84 0.71 -4.93 11.31
C ARG A 84 0.11 -6.21 10.78
N ILE A 85 0.61 -6.70 9.65
CA ILE A 85 0.14 -7.96 9.07
C ILE A 85 0.44 -9.13 9.99
N GLN A 86 1.66 -9.18 10.52
CA GLN A 86 2.09 -10.28 11.39
C GLN A 86 1.24 -10.34 12.65
N ASN A 87 0.91 -9.19 13.21
CA ASN A 87 0.08 -9.15 14.41
C ASN A 87 -1.32 -9.66 14.14
N HIS A 88 -1.78 -9.55 12.92
CA HIS A 88 -3.09 -10.04 12.52
C HIS A 88 -3.10 -11.52 12.15
N ALA A 89 -1.94 -12.10 11.95
CA ALA A 89 -1.83 -13.48 11.50
C ALA A 89 -2.09 -14.50 12.61
N ILE A 90 -2.17 -14.05 13.83
CA ILE A 90 -2.32 -14.95 14.98
C ILE A 90 -3.77 -15.21 15.31
#